data_2ae02057ddf42c566da4cd5665fb0f79
#
_entry.id   2ae02057ddf42c566da4cd5665fb0f79
#
_cell.length_a   1.000
_cell.length_b   1.000
_cell.length_c   1.000
_cell.angle_alpha   90.00
_cell.angle_beta   90.00
_cell.angle_gamma   90.00
#
_symmetry.space_group_name_H-M   'P 1'
#
loop_
_entity.id
_entity.type
_entity.pdbx_description
1 polymer ?
#
loop_
_entity_poly.entity_id
_entity_poly.type
_entity_poly.pdbx_seq_one_letter_code
_entity_poly.pdbx_strand_id
1 'polypeptide(L)'
;MPTTEKLYELMESKLRLLTELHSLAIQQSDLVSGQELSELMSLLGRKQRLMDTLMEIQVDLVPYASEDPEERIWRSEERRRECQAIKTRCDRLVGELLVMENRAIDNMALQREVVASQLQQVTDASRLSRAYEASSGGGFQADGGALSFTG
;
A
#
# COMPACT_ATOMS: atom_id res chain seq x y z
N MET A 1 26.17 -24.83 -1.11
CA MET A 1 26.65 -23.53 -0.60
C MET A 1 26.08 -22.39 -1.45
N PRO A 2 25.61 -21.32 -0.84
CA PRO A 2 25.19 -20.15 -1.61
C PRO A 2 26.39 -19.54 -2.33
N THR A 3 26.22 -19.22 -3.59
CA THR A 3 27.28 -18.65 -4.43
C THR A 3 27.01 -17.16 -4.67
N THR A 4 28.07 -16.41 -4.99
CA THR A 4 27.91 -14.98 -5.30
C THR A 4 27.11 -14.76 -6.58
N GLU A 5 27.17 -15.68 -7.55
CA GLU A 5 26.31 -15.60 -8.74
C GLU A 5 24.85 -15.75 -8.38
N LYS A 6 24.52 -16.66 -7.47
CA LYS A 6 23.16 -16.82 -6.98
C LYS A 6 22.70 -15.58 -6.21
N LEU A 7 23.56 -15.01 -5.37
CA LEU A 7 23.29 -13.76 -4.67
C LEU A 7 23.00 -12.63 -5.68
N TYR A 8 23.82 -12.51 -6.71
CA TYR A 8 23.63 -11.50 -7.75
C TYR A 8 22.27 -11.65 -8.44
N GLU A 9 21.92 -12.88 -8.83
CA GLU A 9 20.63 -13.17 -9.46
C GLU A 9 19.44 -12.82 -8.57
N LEU A 10 19.53 -13.14 -7.27
CA LEU A 10 18.51 -12.83 -6.29
C LEU A 10 18.37 -11.30 -6.13
N MET A 11 19.50 -10.59 -6.08
CA MET A 11 19.50 -9.14 -5.97
C MET A 11 18.93 -8.46 -7.21
N GLU A 12 19.22 -8.98 -8.39
CA GLU A 12 18.62 -8.48 -9.64
C GLU A 12 17.11 -8.66 -9.63
N SER A 13 16.66 -9.83 -9.22
CA SER A 13 15.22 -10.13 -9.12
C SER A 13 14.54 -9.23 -8.10
N LYS A 14 15.17 -8.99 -6.95
CA LYS A 14 14.68 -8.08 -5.94
C LYS A 14 14.53 -6.66 -6.49
N LEU A 15 15.55 -6.17 -7.19
CA LEU A 15 15.51 -4.84 -7.80
C LEU A 15 14.37 -4.71 -8.80
N ARG A 16 14.15 -5.72 -9.62
CA ARG A 16 13.08 -5.74 -10.62
C ARG A 16 11.71 -5.66 -9.97
N LEU A 17 11.49 -6.46 -8.92
CA LEU A 17 10.23 -6.46 -8.18
C LEU A 17 9.99 -5.13 -7.47
N LEU A 18 11.01 -4.57 -6.83
CA LEU A 18 10.90 -3.28 -6.17
C LEU A 18 10.61 -2.15 -7.14
N THR A 19 11.19 -2.20 -8.33
CA THR A 19 10.93 -1.22 -9.40
C THR A 19 9.47 -1.30 -9.85
N GLU A 20 8.93 -2.49 -10.05
CA GLU A 20 7.53 -2.68 -10.40
C GLU A 20 6.60 -2.22 -9.28
N LEU A 21 6.90 -2.57 -8.03
CA LEU A 21 6.12 -2.13 -6.87
C LEU A 21 6.09 -0.60 -6.77
N HIS A 22 7.22 0.04 -7.00
CA HIS A 22 7.33 1.49 -7.00
C HIS A 22 6.43 2.12 -8.07
N SER A 23 6.46 1.57 -9.27
CA SER A 23 5.58 2.01 -10.37
C SER A 23 4.10 1.84 -10.02
N LEU A 24 3.73 0.70 -9.43
CA LEU A 24 2.35 0.44 -9.01
C LEU A 24 1.92 1.39 -7.89
N ALA A 25 2.82 1.73 -6.97
CA ALA A 25 2.50 2.67 -5.90
C ALA A 25 2.18 4.07 -6.44
N ILE A 26 2.89 4.52 -7.47
CA ILE A 26 2.58 5.77 -8.16
C ILE A 26 1.20 5.70 -8.83
N GLN A 27 0.93 4.62 -9.56
CA GLN A 27 -0.36 4.41 -10.21
C GLN A 27 -1.51 4.32 -9.20
N GLN A 28 -1.27 3.70 -8.06
CA GLN A 28 -2.26 3.60 -6.98
C GLN A 28 -2.71 4.97 -6.52
N SER A 29 -1.79 5.89 -6.32
CA SER A 29 -2.09 7.26 -5.92
C SER A 29 -3.01 7.94 -6.93
N ASP A 30 -2.73 7.78 -8.22
CA ASP A 30 -3.52 8.38 -9.29
C ASP A 30 -4.93 7.76 -9.37
N LEU A 31 -5.05 6.45 -9.22
CA LEU A 31 -6.33 5.75 -9.25
C LEU A 31 -7.23 6.10 -8.06
N VAL A 32 -6.64 6.26 -6.88
CA VAL A 32 -7.38 6.71 -5.69
C VAL A 32 -7.94 8.10 -5.91
N SER A 33 -7.13 9.02 -6.44
CA SER A 33 -7.57 10.39 -6.75
C SER A 33 -8.66 10.44 -7.82
N GLY A 34 -8.58 9.54 -8.81
CA GLY A 34 -9.56 9.44 -9.91
C GLY A 34 -10.82 8.64 -9.56
N GLN A 35 -10.88 8.02 -8.39
CA GLN A 35 -11.99 7.18 -7.93
C GLN A 35 -12.29 5.99 -8.86
N GLU A 36 -11.27 5.48 -9.52
CA GLU A 36 -11.38 4.31 -10.42
C GLU A 36 -11.23 3.02 -9.62
N LEU A 37 -12.30 2.62 -8.95
CA LEU A 37 -12.27 1.51 -7.98
C LEU A 37 -11.90 0.17 -8.60
N SER A 38 -12.46 -0.14 -9.78
CA SER A 38 -12.20 -1.42 -10.43
C SER A 38 -10.72 -1.60 -10.79
N GLU A 39 -10.12 -0.57 -11.37
CA GLU A 39 -8.70 -0.57 -11.72
C GLU A 39 -7.83 -0.61 -10.48
N LEU A 40 -8.23 0.11 -9.42
CA LEU A 40 -7.54 0.09 -8.14
C LEU A 40 -7.51 -1.31 -7.54
N MET A 41 -8.62 -2.03 -7.55
CA MET A 41 -8.69 -3.39 -7.01
C MET A 41 -7.80 -4.34 -7.81
N SER A 42 -7.77 -4.22 -9.13
CA SER A 42 -6.88 -5.00 -9.99
C SER A 42 -5.41 -4.71 -9.68
N LEU A 43 -5.07 -3.46 -9.50
CA LEU A 43 -3.70 -3.04 -9.15
C LEU A 43 -3.28 -3.57 -7.79
N LEU A 44 -4.16 -3.51 -6.79
CA LEU A 44 -3.86 -4.03 -5.45
C LEU A 44 -3.62 -5.54 -5.47
N GLY A 45 -4.37 -6.28 -6.28
CA GLY A 45 -4.15 -7.70 -6.48
C GLY A 45 -2.79 -8.00 -7.09
N ARG A 46 -2.40 -7.24 -8.11
CA ARG A 46 -1.08 -7.36 -8.73
C ARG A 46 0.05 -7.01 -7.74
N LYS A 47 -0.13 -5.95 -6.97
CA LYS A 47 0.79 -5.53 -5.92
C LYS A 47 1.00 -6.65 -4.89
N GLN A 48 -0.07 -7.31 -4.47
CA GLN A 48 0.00 -8.41 -3.52
C GLN A 48 0.82 -9.57 -4.08
N ARG A 49 0.62 -9.93 -5.34
CA ARG A 49 1.41 -11.01 -5.96
C ARG A 49 2.90 -10.68 -6.03
N LEU A 50 3.23 -9.42 -6.33
CA LEU A 50 4.63 -8.98 -6.33
C LEU A 50 5.23 -9.01 -4.93
N MET A 51 4.46 -8.62 -3.91
CA MET A 51 4.90 -8.70 -2.52
C MET A 51 5.17 -10.13 -2.09
N ASP A 52 4.31 -11.07 -2.48
CA ASP A 52 4.50 -12.48 -2.17
C ASP A 52 5.78 -13.02 -2.79
N THR A 53 6.05 -12.68 -4.05
CA THR A 53 7.28 -13.07 -4.74
C THR A 53 8.51 -12.43 -4.08
N LEU A 54 8.40 -11.17 -3.66
CA LEU A 54 9.48 -10.48 -2.94
C LEU A 54 9.79 -11.17 -1.61
N MET A 55 8.77 -11.62 -0.89
CA MET A 55 8.95 -12.38 0.36
C MET A 55 9.72 -13.68 0.12
N GLU A 56 9.42 -14.40 -0.96
CA GLU A 56 10.16 -15.60 -1.34
C GLU A 56 11.64 -15.30 -1.58
N ILE A 57 11.93 -14.21 -2.27
CA ILE A 57 13.32 -13.78 -2.52
C ILE A 57 14.00 -13.41 -1.21
N GLN A 58 13.33 -12.75 -0.29
CA GLN A 58 13.88 -12.40 1.02
C GLN A 58 14.25 -13.67 1.82
N VAL A 59 13.42 -14.70 1.76
CA VAL A 59 13.74 -15.99 2.37
C VAL A 59 14.99 -16.59 1.75
N ASP A 60 15.10 -16.56 0.43
CA ASP A 60 16.27 -17.07 -0.29
C ASP A 60 17.55 -16.27 0.01
N LEU A 61 17.41 -15.01 0.40
CA LEU A 61 18.54 -14.15 0.78
C LEU A 61 19.02 -14.37 2.22
N VAL A 62 18.23 -15.01 3.07
CA VAL A 62 18.57 -15.22 4.49
C VAL A 62 19.95 -15.86 4.68
N PRO A 63 20.35 -16.92 3.93
CA PRO A 63 21.67 -17.52 4.11
C PRO A 63 22.83 -16.56 3.90
N TYR A 64 22.64 -15.55 3.07
CA TYR A 64 23.68 -14.57 2.77
C TYR A 64 23.87 -13.53 3.87
N ALA A 65 22.86 -13.31 4.69
CA ALA A 65 22.91 -12.35 5.78
C ALA A 65 23.87 -12.78 6.89
N SER A 66 24.12 -14.09 7.03
CA SER A 66 25.03 -14.63 8.04
C SER A 66 26.49 -14.76 7.55
N GLU A 67 26.73 -14.50 6.26
CA GLU A 67 28.08 -14.54 5.70
C GLU A 67 28.82 -13.23 5.97
N ASP A 68 30.16 -13.33 6.11
CA ASP A 68 31.00 -12.16 6.07
C ASP A 68 31.12 -11.66 4.61
N PRO A 69 30.64 -10.46 4.28
CA PRO A 69 30.74 -9.94 2.93
C PRO A 69 32.16 -9.89 2.38
N GLU A 70 33.14 -9.68 3.24
CA GLU A 70 34.55 -9.61 2.83
C GLU A 70 35.13 -10.97 2.42
N GLU A 71 34.53 -12.06 2.89
CA GLU A 71 34.96 -13.42 2.55
C GLU A 71 34.31 -13.98 1.30
N ARG A 72 33.40 -13.24 0.68
CA ARG A 72 32.74 -13.69 -0.54
C ARG A 72 33.70 -13.68 -1.73
N ILE A 73 33.64 -14.78 -2.50
CA ILE A 73 34.42 -14.91 -3.71
C ILE A 73 33.57 -14.49 -4.91
N TRP A 74 33.94 -13.40 -5.53
CA TRP A 74 33.23 -12.86 -6.69
C TRP A 74 33.89 -13.31 -7.98
N ARG A 75 33.07 -13.47 -9.02
CA ARG A 75 33.53 -13.78 -10.37
C ARG A 75 34.51 -12.73 -10.88
N SER A 76 34.25 -11.47 -10.55
CA SER A 76 35.11 -10.35 -10.90
C SER A 76 34.85 -9.20 -9.96
N GLU A 77 35.76 -8.25 -9.87
CA GLU A 77 35.56 -7.02 -9.09
C GLU A 77 34.42 -6.20 -9.68
N GLU A 78 34.24 -6.22 -10.98
CA GLU A 78 33.13 -5.56 -11.65
C GLU A 78 31.79 -6.13 -11.19
N ARG A 79 31.65 -7.46 -11.09
CA ARG A 79 30.43 -8.12 -10.60
C ARG A 79 30.12 -7.74 -9.17
N ARG A 80 31.14 -7.64 -8.34
CA ARG A 80 30.99 -7.18 -6.96
C ARG A 80 30.41 -5.77 -6.90
N ARG A 81 30.95 -4.85 -7.70
CA ARG A 81 30.49 -3.46 -7.77
C ARG A 81 29.06 -3.38 -8.29
N GLU A 82 28.73 -4.17 -9.30
CA GLU A 82 27.37 -4.24 -9.84
C GLU A 82 26.37 -4.67 -8.76
N CYS A 83 26.73 -5.70 -7.98
CA CYS A 83 25.87 -6.19 -6.90
C CYS A 83 25.70 -5.15 -5.80
N GLN A 84 26.75 -4.44 -5.43
CA GLN A 84 26.67 -3.34 -4.46
C GLN A 84 25.79 -2.20 -4.96
N ALA A 85 25.90 -1.86 -6.25
CA ALA A 85 25.05 -0.83 -6.85
C ALA A 85 23.57 -1.25 -6.82
N ILE A 86 23.29 -2.51 -7.11
CA ILE A 86 21.93 -3.06 -7.04
C ILE A 86 21.41 -2.97 -5.61
N LYS A 87 22.21 -3.35 -4.62
CA LYS A 87 21.84 -3.27 -3.22
C LYS A 87 21.47 -1.84 -2.81
N THR A 88 22.27 -0.88 -3.20
CA THR A 88 22.02 0.54 -2.92
C THR A 88 20.72 1.01 -3.55
N ARG A 89 20.44 0.61 -4.78
CA ARG A 89 19.19 0.94 -5.46
C ARG A 89 18.00 0.28 -4.81
N CYS A 90 18.13 -0.98 -4.38
CA CYS A 90 17.06 -1.67 -3.64
C CYS A 90 16.76 -0.95 -2.32
N ASP A 91 17.77 -0.59 -1.57
CA ASP A 91 17.60 0.10 -0.28
C ASP A 91 16.88 1.44 -0.46
N ARG A 92 17.24 2.18 -1.52
CA ARG A 92 16.57 3.44 -1.85
C ARG A 92 15.12 3.23 -2.22
N LEU A 93 14.82 2.25 -3.06
CA LEU A 93 13.43 1.93 -3.45
C LEU A 93 12.59 1.50 -2.26
N VAL A 94 13.15 0.70 -1.35
CA VAL A 94 12.45 0.31 -0.12
C VAL A 94 12.11 1.55 0.70
N GLY A 95 13.06 2.47 0.87
CA GLY A 95 12.82 3.71 1.60
C GLY A 95 11.72 4.56 0.98
N GLU A 96 11.75 4.72 -0.35
CA GLU A 96 10.71 5.44 -1.09
C GLU A 96 9.35 4.77 -0.97
N LEU A 97 9.30 3.44 -1.09
CA LEU A 97 8.07 2.68 -0.95
C LEU A 97 7.45 2.81 0.44
N LEU A 98 8.27 2.78 1.49
CA LEU A 98 7.79 2.97 2.86
C LEU A 98 7.15 4.35 3.03
N VAL A 99 7.76 5.40 2.48
CA VAL A 99 7.18 6.75 2.51
C VAL A 99 5.86 6.79 1.76
N MET A 100 5.79 6.18 0.58
CA MET A 100 4.57 6.16 -0.24
C MET A 100 3.44 5.37 0.44
N GLU A 101 3.75 4.23 1.06
CA GLU A 101 2.77 3.42 1.78
C GLU A 101 2.24 4.18 3.01
N ASN A 102 3.10 4.86 3.75
CA ASN A 102 2.67 5.67 4.88
C ASN A 102 1.76 6.81 4.45
N ARG A 103 2.06 7.48 3.33
CA ARG A 103 1.18 8.51 2.76
C ARG A 103 -0.17 7.93 2.33
N ALA A 104 -0.17 6.74 1.75
CA ALA A 104 -1.40 6.07 1.35
C ALA A 104 -2.28 5.76 2.55
N ILE A 105 -1.68 5.28 3.65
CA ILE A 105 -2.39 5.02 4.90
C ILE A 105 -2.98 6.31 5.47
N ASP A 106 -2.20 7.39 5.51
CA ASP A 106 -2.64 8.70 6.00
C ASP A 106 -3.79 9.24 5.14
N ASN A 107 -3.70 9.13 3.83
CA ASN A 107 -4.75 9.57 2.91
C ASN A 107 -6.03 8.77 3.11
N MET A 108 -5.94 7.46 3.32
CA MET A 108 -7.10 6.62 3.60
C MET A 108 -7.75 6.99 4.93
N ALA A 109 -6.95 7.29 5.95
CA ALA A 109 -7.45 7.76 7.24
C ALA A 109 -8.21 9.09 7.10
N LEU A 110 -7.64 10.05 6.34
CA LEU A 110 -8.29 11.33 6.07
C LEU A 110 -9.61 11.16 5.32
N GLN A 111 -9.64 10.29 4.30
CA GLN A 111 -10.86 10.00 3.55
C GLN A 111 -11.93 9.38 4.45
N ARG A 112 -11.54 8.50 5.36
CA ARG A 112 -12.45 7.90 6.33
C ARG A 112 -13.03 8.96 7.24
N GLU A 113 -12.23 9.91 7.72
CA GLU A 113 -12.71 11.03 8.54
C GLU A 113 -13.68 11.92 7.79
N VAL A 114 -13.39 12.24 6.53
CA VAL A 114 -14.27 13.04 5.67
C VAL A 114 -15.62 12.34 5.50
N VAL A 115 -15.62 11.05 5.20
CA VAL A 115 -16.86 10.27 5.05
C VAL A 115 -17.63 10.23 6.35
N ALA A 116 -16.96 9.99 7.48
CA ALA A 116 -17.58 9.98 8.79
C ALA A 116 -18.23 11.33 9.12
N SER A 117 -17.54 12.44 8.80
CA SER A 117 -18.06 13.79 8.98
C SER A 117 -19.29 14.04 8.11
N GLN A 118 -19.26 13.62 6.84
CA GLN A 118 -20.40 13.74 5.93
C GLN A 118 -21.61 12.94 6.42
N LEU A 119 -21.39 11.73 6.92
CA LEU A 119 -22.45 10.90 7.50
C LEU A 119 -23.04 11.55 8.74
N GLN A 120 -22.22 12.16 9.59
CA GLN A 120 -22.68 12.88 10.76
C GLN A 120 -23.54 14.08 10.37
N GLN A 121 -23.16 14.84 9.36
CA GLN A 121 -23.93 15.95 8.84
C GLN A 121 -25.30 15.50 8.33
N VAL A 122 -25.35 14.38 7.60
CA VAL A 122 -26.62 13.81 7.12
C VAL A 122 -27.51 13.40 8.28
N THR A 123 -26.93 12.77 9.30
CA THR A 123 -27.67 12.37 10.52
C THR A 123 -28.23 13.58 11.27
N ASP A 124 -27.41 14.62 11.42
CA ASP A 124 -27.83 15.85 12.10
C ASP A 124 -28.94 16.56 11.33
N ALA A 125 -28.82 16.64 10.00
CA ALA A 125 -29.85 17.20 9.14
C ALA A 125 -31.17 16.41 9.25
N SER A 126 -31.09 15.09 9.31
CA SER A 126 -32.26 14.22 9.50
C SER A 126 -32.91 14.43 10.85
N ARG A 127 -32.12 14.55 11.91
CA ARG A 127 -32.64 14.85 13.26
C ARG A 127 -33.31 16.22 13.31
N LEU A 128 -32.73 17.22 12.71
CA LEU A 128 -33.29 18.56 12.65
C LEU A 128 -34.62 18.57 11.90
N SER A 129 -34.70 17.88 10.78
CA SER A 129 -35.93 17.74 10.00
C SER A 129 -37.05 17.09 10.81
N ARG A 130 -36.75 16.03 11.57
CA ARG A 130 -37.71 15.35 12.44
C ARG A 130 -38.18 16.27 13.57
N ALA A 131 -37.26 16.99 14.19
CA ALA A 131 -37.58 17.94 15.24
C ALA A 131 -38.52 19.05 14.70
N TYR A 132 -38.25 19.53 13.50
CA TYR A 132 -39.07 20.52 12.82
C TYR A 132 -40.48 20.00 12.53
N GLU A 133 -40.59 18.80 12.01
CA GLU A 133 -41.89 18.16 11.76
C GLU A 133 -42.67 17.92 13.02
N ALA A 134 -42.02 17.47 14.08
CA ALA A 134 -42.66 17.29 15.40
C ALA A 134 -43.16 18.61 15.98
N SER A 135 -42.42 19.71 15.79
CA SER A 135 -42.81 21.02 16.30
C SER A 135 -43.93 21.68 15.51
N SER A 136 -44.15 21.29 14.25
CA SER A 136 -45.22 21.82 13.40
C SER A 136 -46.58 21.18 13.68
N GLY A 137 -46.70 20.30 14.67
CA GLY A 137 -47.98 19.73 15.13
C GLY A 137 -48.63 18.75 14.16
N GLY A 138 -47.96 18.43 13.07
CA GLY A 138 -48.41 17.41 12.18
C GLY A 138 -48.26 16.04 12.81
N GLY A 139 -49.34 15.42 13.19
CA GLY A 139 -49.37 14.10 13.78
C GLY A 139 -48.96 13.00 12.83
N PHE A 140 -48.14 13.31 11.89
CA PHE A 140 -47.56 12.34 10.97
C PHE A 140 -46.30 11.78 11.61
N GLN A 141 -46.44 10.64 12.23
CA GLN A 141 -45.30 9.82 12.51
C GLN A 141 -44.86 9.19 11.19
N ALA A 142 -43.89 9.80 10.58
CA ALA A 142 -43.08 9.04 9.68
C ALA A 142 -42.52 7.89 10.51
N ASP A 143 -43.06 6.72 10.27
CA ASP A 143 -42.44 5.51 10.74
C ASP A 143 -41.05 5.51 10.09
N GLY A 144 -40.15 6.13 10.80
CA GLY A 144 -38.85 6.35 10.30
C GLY A 144 -38.23 5.00 10.11
N GLY A 145 -38.22 4.56 8.88
CA GLY A 145 -37.19 3.67 8.49
C GLY A 145 -35.91 4.31 8.96
N ALA A 146 -35.64 4.15 10.22
CA ALA A 146 -34.41 4.59 10.80
C ALA A 146 -33.34 3.85 10.00
N LEU A 147 -32.75 4.57 9.08
CA LEU A 147 -31.50 4.18 8.53
C LEU A 147 -30.54 4.20 9.70
N SER A 148 -30.62 3.21 10.54
CA SER A 148 -29.60 2.98 11.53
C SER A 148 -28.44 2.37 10.83
N PHE A 149 -27.54 3.22 10.39
CA PHE A 149 -26.22 2.77 10.04
C PHE A 149 -25.49 2.47 11.34
N THR A 150 -25.64 1.25 11.81
CA THR A 150 -24.72 0.70 12.78
C THR A 150 -23.49 0.25 11.98
N GLY A 151 -22.54 1.13 11.88
CA GLY A 151 -21.24 0.82 11.30
C GLY A 151 -20.30 0.27 12.34
#